data_70a62f0babe92f59d11ae1661cea3d91
#
_entry.id   70a62f0babe92f59d11ae1661cea3d91
#
_cell.length_a   1.000
_cell.length_b   1.000
_cell.length_c   1.000
_cell.angle_alpha   90.00
_cell.angle_beta   90.00
_cell.angle_gamma   90.00
#
_symmetry.space_group_name_H-M   'P 1'
#
loop_
_entity.id
_entity.type
_entity.pdbx_description
1 polymer ?
#
loop_
_entity_poly.entity_id
_entity_poly.type
_entity_poly.pdbx_seq_one_letter_code
_entity_poly.pdbx_strand_id
1 'polypeptide(L)'
;MSITLEQLSAKMRQGEQVPLQQTAQIVLTLSIPSILQQIVVTAMEYIDAAMVGHIGASATASIGIVSSSTWLLHGMLAGLYMSFSIQLAQYLGADRQEDARGVLRQSMLFNLFVGLAAAALGIGISRYLPGWLGADPALQADASAYFAIWAASLPFAMAMGTYSSMLRSTGDALTPGLISVLTCILDAIFNYVLINPTRTILLAGHSITVFGFGWGVPGAALGTALSNVVGGLLALALLLFRDGVLCIRRPGSWRITKACLQNLWKVGAPLAAERAALSSAQVLLVRIVSGLGTTAIAANSLGVSAESLCYMAGYGVQDASLAMVGQAVGAHRRDMAKRIAWLCTGMGMAIMALTGVGLYVFAPALMGIFTADAAVIALGAQVLRIEAFAEPMFGASIVASGAMQGAGDSTGCFVLNLVSMWGIRLTLAVLLAPRFGLVGVWFAMCAELCTRGALFLLRLARGKWLDKGALA
;
A
#
# COMPACT_ATOMS: atom_id res chain seq x y z
N MET A 1 -30.44 7.69 -8.54
CA MET A 1 -29.76 6.47 -9.01
C MET A 1 -28.28 6.74 -9.03
N SER A 2 -27.49 5.98 -8.31
CA SER A 2 -26.03 6.07 -8.36
C SER A 2 -25.52 5.54 -9.70
N ILE A 3 -24.77 6.35 -10.43
CA ILE A 3 -24.14 5.97 -11.69
C ILE A 3 -22.93 5.08 -11.36
N THR A 4 -22.75 3.98 -12.10
CA THR A 4 -21.56 3.11 -11.99
C THR A 4 -20.37 3.71 -12.74
N LEU A 5 -19.14 3.25 -12.44
CA LEU A 5 -17.93 3.67 -13.15
C LEU A 5 -18.01 3.33 -14.65
N GLU A 6 -18.62 2.20 -15.01
CA GLU A 6 -18.85 1.78 -16.39
C GLU A 6 -19.78 2.77 -17.12
N GLN A 7 -20.88 3.18 -16.48
CA GLN A 7 -21.80 4.18 -17.02
C GLN A 7 -21.13 5.56 -17.16
N LEU A 8 -20.27 5.93 -16.21
CA LEU A 8 -19.47 7.16 -16.34
C LEU A 8 -18.57 7.10 -17.56
N SER A 9 -17.85 5.98 -17.76
CA SER A 9 -16.99 5.79 -18.93
C SER A 9 -17.77 5.84 -20.23
N ALA A 10 -18.96 5.23 -20.29
CA ALA A 10 -19.82 5.28 -21.47
C ALA A 10 -20.24 6.72 -21.80
N LYS A 11 -20.67 7.51 -20.81
CA LYS A 11 -20.99 8.93 -20.99
C LYS A 11 -19.78 9.76 -21.44
N MET A 12 -18.61 9.50 -20.87
CA MET A 12 -17.38 10.17 -21.28
C MET A 12 -17.06 9.92 -22.76
N ARG A 13 -17.23 8.69 -23.25
CA ARG A 13 -17.03 8.36 -24.67
C ARG A 13 -18.04 9.04 -25.59
N GLN A 14 -19.28 9.21 -25.14
CA GLN A 14 -20.33 9.91 -25.87
C GLN A 14 -20.14 11.44 -25.91
N GLY A 15 -19.12 11.96 -25.25
CA GLY A 15 -18.84 13.40 -25.19
C GLY A 15 -19.66 14.14 -24.14
N GLU A 16 -20.49 13.46 -23.34
CA GLU A 16 -21.32 14.07 -22.33
C GLU A 16 -20.50 14.66 -21.18
N GLN A 17 -20.97 15.79 -20.65
CA GLN A 17 -20.43 16.33 -19.39
C GLN A 17 -21.22 15.74 -18.23
N VAL A 18 -20.50 15.01 -17.36
CA VAL A 18 -21.11 14.45 -16.16
C VAL A 18 -21.13 15.49 -15.04
N PRO A 19 -22.27 15.69 -14.35
CA PRO A 19 -22.36 16.60 -13.21
C PRO A 19 -21.35 16.26 -12.11
N LEU A 20 -20.79 17.29 -11.46
CA LEU A 20 -19.79 17.14 -10.40
C LEU A 20 -20.29 16.26 -9.26
N GLN A 21 -21.56 16.39 -8.89
CA GLN A 21 -22.19 15.61 -7.84
C GLN A 21 -22.19 14.10 -8.15
N GLN A 22 -22.49 13.72 -9.39
CA GLN A 22 -22.47 12.31 -9.80
C GLN A 22 -21.04 11.76 -9.80
N THR A 23 -20.07 12.55 -10.26
CA THR A 23 -18.65 12.17 -10.21
C THR A 23 -18.19 11.99 -8.76
N ALA A 24 -18.56 12.90 -7.84
CA ALA A 24 -18.23 12.80 -6.42
C ALA A 24 -18.84 11.55 -5.76
N GLN A 25 -20.09 11.19 -6.12
CA GLN A 25 -20.70 9.96 -5.63
C GLN A 25 -19.93 8.71 -6.04
N ILE A 26 -19.44 8.65 -7.28
CA ILE A 26 -18.64 7.52 -7.75
C ILE A 26 -17.31 7.47 -6.99
N VAL A 27 -16.65 8.62 -6.80
CA VAL A 27 -15.40 8.68 -5.99
C VAL A 27 -15.66 8.12 -4.61
N LEU A 28 -16.72 8.54 -3.92
CA LEU A 28 -17.06 8.03 -2.58
C LEU A 28 -17.37 6.54 -2.58
N THR A 29 -18.14 6.07 -3.57
CA THR A 29 -18.50 4.64 -3.70
C THR A 29 -17.27 3.75 -3.88
N LEU A 30 -16.25 4.23 -4.58
CA LEU A 30 -14.99 3.50 -4.77
C LEU A 30 -14.03 3.69 -3.59
N SER A 31 -13.98 4.89 -3.01
CA SER A 31 -13.03 5.21 -1.94
C SER A 31 -13.39 4.55 -0.62
N ILE A 32 -14.67 4.49 -0.23
CA ILE A 32 -15.07 3.93 1.07
C ILE A 32 -14.64 2.46 1.21
N PRO A 33 -14.94 1.54 0.26
CA PRO A 33 -14.45 0.16 0.37
C PRO A 33 -12.92 0.07 0.33
N SER A 34 -12.25 0.91 -0.47
CA SER A 34 -10.79 0.94 -0.53
C SER A 34 -10.17 1.45 0.78
N ILE A 35 -10.75 2.46 1.42
CA ILE A 35 -10.33 2.93 2.75
C ILE A 35 -10.49 1.81 3.79
N LEU A 36 -11.64 1.15 3.81
CA LEU A 36 -11.88 0.03 4.72
C LEU A 36 -10.89 -1.10 4.49
N GLN A 37 -10.56 -1.41 3.23
CA GLN A 37 -9.54 -2.39 2.88
C GLN A 37 -8.17 -1.99 3.46
N GLN A 38 -7.75 -0.73 3.33
CA GLN A 38 -6.47 -0.27 3.87
C GLN A 38 -6.43 -0.38 5.40
N ILE A 39 -7.54 -0.04 6.08
CA ILE A 39 -7.66 -0.19 7.53
C ILE A 39 -7.54 -1.67 7.94
N VAL A 40 -8.19 -2.57 7.21
CA VAL A 40 -8.13 -4.03 7.49
C VAL A 40 -6.71 -4.56 7.31
N VAL A 41 -6.00 -4.17 6.24
CA VAL A 41 -4.60 -4.58 6.01
C VAL A 41 -3.70 -4.08 7.15
N THR A 42 -3.85 -2.83 7.56
CA THR A 42 -3.08 -2.27 8.69
C THR A 42 -3.42 -2.97 10.01
N ALA A 43 -4.70 -3.28 10.25
CA ALA A 43 -5.11 -4.03 11.44
C ALA A 43 -4.49 -5.43 11.46
N MET A 44 -4.38 -6.11 10.31
CA MET A 44 -3.70 -7.40 10.19
C MET A 44 -2.23 -7.29 10.63
N GLU A 45 -1.49 -6.27 10.15
CA GLU A 45 -0.10 -6.04 10.54
C GLU A 45 0.08 -5.84 12.05
N TYR A 46 -0.87 -5.13 12.70
CA TYR A 46 -0.83 -4.95 14.16
C TYR A 46 -1.19 -6.23 14.93
N ILE A 47 -2.15 -7.02 14.44
CA ILE A 47 -2.51 -8.32 15.02
C ILE A 47 -1.30 -9.26 14.97
N ASP A 48 -0.61 -9.32 13.82
CA ASP A 48 0.59 -10.14 13.63
C ASP A 48 1.71 -9.72 14.58
N ALA A 49 1.98 -8.41 14.66
CA ALA A 49 2.98 -7.88 15.56
C ALA A 49 2.67 -8.20 17.03
N ALA A 50 1.41 -8.10 17.43
CA ALA A 50 0.96 -8.45 18.78
C ALA A 50 1.12 -9.95 19.06
N MET A 51 0.71 -10.82 18.11
CA MET A 51 0.85 -12.28 18.27
C MET A 51 2.30 -12.71 18.38
N VAL A 52 3.18 -12.15 17.54
CA VAL A 52 4.63 -12.42 17.62
C VAL A 52 5.23 -11.87 18.89
N GLY A 53 4.81 -10.69 19.34
CA GLY A 53 5.26 -10.09 20.61
C GLY A 53 5.03 -10.98 21.83
N HIS A 54 3.96 -11.79 21.83
CA HIS A 54 3.66 -12.75 22.89
C HIS A 54 4.61 -13.97 22.91
N ILE A 55 5.31 -14.28 21.81
CA ILE A 55 6.33 -15.36 21.78
C ILE A 55 7.56 -14.94 22.58
N GLY A 56 7.95 -13.68 22.47
CA GLY A 56 9.08 -13.11 23.21
C GLY A 56 9.90 -12.11 22.37
N ALA A 57 10.83 -11.44 23.06
CA ALA A 57 11.66 -10.40 22.46
C ALA A 57 12.57 -10.92 21.32
N SER A 58 13.07 -12.16 21.42
CA SER A 58 13.91 -12.78 20.38
C SER A 58 13.12 -13.00 19.08
N ALA A 59 11.86 -13.45 19.17
CA ALA A 59 11.00 -13.66 18.03
C ALA A 59 10.72 -12.34 17.30
N THR A 60 10.35 -11.30 18.06
CA THR A 60 10.13 -9.95 17.51
C THR A 60 11.41 -9.39 16.87
N ALA A 61 12.57 -9.60 17.48
CA ALA A 61 13.85 -9.16 16.93
C ALA A 61 14.18 -9.90 15.61
N SER A 62 13.96 -11.21 15.55
CA SER A 62 14.21 -12.02 14.33
C SER A 62 13.40 -11.53 13.14
N ILE A 63 12.11 -11.23 13.33
CA ILE A 63 11.24 -10.67 12.27
C ILE A 63 11.65 -9.25 11.94
N GLY A 64 11.92 -8.41 12.95
CA GLY A 64 12.32 -7.02 12.78
C GLY A 64 13.56 -6.84 11.90
N ILE A 65 14.55 -7.74 12.01
CA ILE A 65 15.77 -7.70 11.18
C ILE A 65 15.45 -7.82 9.70
N VAL A 66 14.59 -8.76 9.30
CA VAL A 66 14.28 -9.01 7.89
C VAL A 66 13.12 -8.17 7.35
N SER A 67 12.37 -7.48 8.21
CA SER A 67 11.18 -6.70 7.82
C SER A 67 11.49 -5.58 6.82
N SER A 68 12.60 -4.88 6.96
CA SER A 68 13.01 -3.86 5.99
C SER A 68 13.22 -4.43 4.58
N SER A 69 13.75 -5.66 4.48
CA SER A 69 13.96 -6.35 3.20
C SER A 69 12.65 -6.86 2.62
N THR A 70 11.73 -7.36 3.46
CA THR A 70 10.40 -7.79 2.99
C THR A 70 9.59 -6.60 2.48
N TRP A 71 9.59 -5.46 3.18
CA TRP A 71 8.92 -4.24 2.74
C TRP A 71 9.50 -3.68 1.45
N LEU A 72 10.83 -3.67 1.32
CA LEU A 72 11.51 -3.21 0.11
C LEU A 72 11.11 -4.08 -1.09
N LEU A 73 11.24 -5.39 -0.98
CA LEU A 73 10.95 -6.33 -2.06
C LEU A 73 9.46 -6.30 -2.43
N HIS A 74 8.56 -6.32 -1.42
CA HIS A 74 7.12 -6.20 -1.65
C HIS A 74 6.76 -4.89 -2.36
N GLY A 75 7.31 -3.76 -1.92
CA GLY A 75 7.08 -2.45 -2.53
C GLY A 75 7.54 -2.38 -3.99
N MET A 76 8.72 -2.92 -4.30
CA MET A 76 9.22 -2.98 -5.68
C MET A 76 8.32 -3.82 -6.58
N LEU A 77 7.91 -5.01 -6.11
CA LEU A 77 6.99 -5.89 -6.85
C LEU A 77 5.62 -5.23 -7.04
N ALA A 78 5.11 -4.54 -6.00
CA ALA A 78 3.87 -3.77 -6.08
C ALA A 78 3.94 -2.67 -7.14
N GLY A 79 5.04 -1.93 -7.23
CA GLY A 79 5.26 -0.95 -8.29
C GLY A 79 5.17 -1.55 -9.68
N LEU A 80 5.74 -2.75 -9.87
CA LEU A 80 5.67 -3.45 -11.16
C LEU A 80 4.24 -3.89 -11.51
N TYR A 81 3.55 -4.58 -10.61
CA TYR A 81 2.21 -5.09 -10.95
C TYR A 81 1.13 -4.01 -11.03
N MET A 82 1.28 -2.86 -10.36
CA MET A 82 0.36 -1.73 -10.52
C MET A 82 0.27 -1.22 -11.96
N SER A 83 1.33 -1.37 -12.74
CA SER A 83 1.32 -0.95 -14.16
C SER A 83 0.27 -1.67 -14.99
N PHE A 84 -0.06 -2.93 -14.68
CA PHE A 84 -1.12 -3.68 -15.37
C PHE A 84 -2.51 -3.12 -15.05
N SER A 85 -2.73 -2.69 -13.81
CA SER A 85 -3.99 -2.06 -13.40
C SER A 85 -4.21 -0.72 -14.12
N ILE A 86 -3.14 0.06 -14.30
CA ILE A 86 -3.16 1.32 -15.04
C ILE A 86 -3.48 1.08 -16.53
N GLN A 87 -2.81 0.12 -17.16
CA GLN A 87 -3.09 -0.27 -18.54
C GLN A 87 -4.54 -0.74 -18.70
N LEU A 88 -5.01 -1.60 -17.79
CA LEU A 88 -6.40 -2.08 -17.77
C LEU A 88 -7.40 -0.93 -17.69
N ALA A 89 -7.21 0.02 -16.76
CA ALA A 89 -8.09 1.16 -16.60
C ALA A 89 -8.19 1.97 -17.90
N GLN A 90 -7.07 2.18 -18.59
CA GLN A 90 -7.05 2.92 -19.85
C GLN A 90 -7.72 2.14 -20.98
N TYR A 91 -7.49 0.84 -21.13
CA TYR A 91 -8.20 0.02 -22.13
C TYR A 91 -9.71 -0.03 -21.90
N LEU A 92 -10.15 -0.09 -20.62
CA LEU A 92 -11.58 0.00 -20.29
C LEU A 92 -12.17 1.36 -20.67
N GLY A 93 -11.44 2.44 -20.43
CA GLY A 93 -11.85 3.78 -20.87
C GLY A 93 -12.00 3.89 -22.38
N ALA A 94 -11.10 3.27 -23.14
CA ALA A 94 -11.12 3.21 -24.61
C ALA A 94 -12.15 2.23 -25.19
N ASP A 95 -12.95 1.54 -24.37
CA ASP A 95 -13.87 0.46 -24.75
C ASP A 95 -13.22 -0.77 -25.41
N ARG A 96 -11.93 -0.93 -25.21
CA ARG A 96 -11.13 -2.04 -25.75
C ARG A 96 -11.10 -3.21 -24.78
N GLN A 97 -12.25 -3.83 -24.54
CA GLN A 97 -12.41 -4.89 -23.53
C GLN A 97 -11.58 -6.15 -23.83
N GLU A 98 -11.33 -6.46 -25.09
CA GLU A 98 -10.46 -7.61 -25.46
C GLU A 98 -9.01 -7.39 -25.08
N ASP A 99 -8.51 -6.17 -25.32
CA ASP A 99 -7.16 -5.78 -24.92
C ASP A 99 -7.02 -5.74 -23.39
N ALA A 100 -8.04 -5.24 -22.69
CA ALA A 100 -8.10 -5.28 -21.23
C ALA A 100 -7.98 -6.72 -20.69
N ARG A 101 -8.72 -7.68 -21.30
CA ARG A 101 -8.57 -9.11 -21.00
C ARG A 101 -7.19 -9.65 -21.39
N GLY A 102 -6.62 -9.16 -22.49
CA GLY A 102 -5.25 -9.47 -22.89
C GLY A 102 -4.22 -9.06 -21.83
N VAL A 103 -4.34 -7.85 -21.30
CA VAL A 103 -3.50 -7.35 -20.18
C VAL A 103 -3.67 -8.23 -18.94
N LEU A 104 -4.90 -8.64 -18.60
CA LEU A 104 -5.14 -9.53 -17.47
C LEU A 104 -4.41 -10.88 -17.65
N ARG A 105 -4.51 -11.53 -18.82
CA ARG A 105 -3.79 -12.79 -19.08
C ARG A 105 -2.27 -12.62 -19.00
N GLN A 106 -1.76 -11.52 -19.54
CA GLN A 106 -0.33 -11.20 -19.47
C GLN A 106 0.13 -10.93 -18.05
N SER A 107 -0.70 -10.28 -17.22
CA SER A 107 -0.40 -10.07 -15.79
C SER A 107 -0.35 -11.38 -15.01
N MET A 108 -1.20 -12.36 -15.36
CA MET A 108 -1.16 -13.69 -14.75
C MET A 108 0.16 -14.41 -15.02
N LEU A 109 0.61 -14.40 -16.28
CA LEU A 109 1.91 -14.99 -16.67
C LEU A 109 3.05 -14.23 -15.99
N PHE A 110 3.00 -12.90 -15.95
CA PHE A 110 4.00 -12.08 -15.28
C PHE A 110 4.08 -12.42 -13.78
N ASN A 111 2.94 -12.45 -13.09
CA ASN A 111 2.89 -12.79 -11.66
C ASN A 111 3.44 -14.19 -11.39
N LEU A 112 3.13 -15.15 -12.28
CA LEU A 112 3.65 -16.51 -12.15
C LEU A 112 5.19 -16.52 -12.31
N PHE A 113 5.71 -15.99 -13.41
CA PHE A 113 7.15 -16.07 -13.68
C PHE A 113 7.97 -15.17 -12.73
N VAL A 114 7.57 -13.92 -12.56
CA VAL A 114 8.31 -12.98 -11.71
C VAL A 114 8.12 -13.33 -10.24
N GLY A 115 6.92 -13.75 -9.83
CA GLY A 115 6.65 -14.22 -8.48
C GLY A 115 7.46 -15.47 -8.13
N LEU A 116 7.53 -16.45 -9.03
CA LEU A 116 8.37 -17.66 -8.83
C LEU A 116 9.87 -17.30 -8.81
N ALA A 117 10.32 -16.42 -9.69
CA ALA A 117 11.70 -15.96 -9.69
C ALA A 117 12.06 -15.22 -8.40
N ALA A 118 11.18 -14.32 -7.95
CA ALA A 118 11.36 -13.59 -6.68
C ALA A 118 11.34 -14.55 -5.47
N ALA A 119 10.45 -15.54 -5.48
CA ALA A 119 10.40 -16.58 -4.45
C ALA A 119 11.68 -17.40 -4.43
N ALA A 120 12.15 -17.89 -5.59
CA ALA A 120 13.37 -18.66 -5.69
C ALA A 120 14.61 -17.87 -5.23
N LEU A 121 14.72 -16.61 -5.65
CA LEU A 121 15.79 -15.71 -5.21
C LEU A 121 15.70 -15.45 -3.70
N GLY A 122 14.51 -15.14 -3.18
CA GLY A 122 14.29 -14.90 -1.76
C GLY A 122 14.65 -16.12 -0.92
N ILE A 123 14.19 -17.32 -1.30
CA ILE A 123 14.57 -18.57 -0.62
C ILE A 123 16.08 -18.82 -0.72
N GLY A 124 16.69 -18.59 -1.89
CA GLY A 124 18.13 -18.77 -2.08
C GLY A 124 19.01 -17.89 -1.20
N ILE A 125 18.59 -16.63 -0.98
CA ILE A 125 19.35 -15.69 -0.14
C ILE A 125 18.94 -15.75 1.34
N SER A 126 17.83 -16.39 1.69
CA SER A 126 17.23 -16.37 3.04
C SER A 126 18.25 -16.76 4.14
N ARG A 127 19.10 -17.74 3.86
CA ARG A 127 20.11 -18.21 4.79
C ARG A 127 21.20 -17.19 5.07
N TYR A 128 21.53 -16.34 4.10
CA TYR A 128 22.62 -15.37 4.19
C TYR A 128 22.13 -13.99 4.62
N LEU A 129 20.89 -13.66 4.30
CA LEU A 129 20.32 -12.32 4.50
C LEU A 129 20.42 -11.83 5.96
N PRO A 130 20.03 -12.60 7.00
CA PRO A 130 20.13 -12.13 8.37
C PRO A 130 21.57 -11.81 8.77
N GLY A 131 22.54 -12.62 8.31
CA GLY A 131 23.96 -12.38 8.54
C GLY A 131 24.46 -11.11 7.88
N TRP A 132 24.04 -10.81 6.64
CA TRP A 132 24.36 -9.55 5.94
C TRP A 132 23.76 -8.32 6.64
N LEU A 133 22.63 -8.51 7.32
CA LEU A 133 21.97 -7.44 8.09
C LEU A 133 22.52 -7.29 9.52
N GLY A 134 23.53 -8.10 9.89
CA GLY A 134 24.17 -8.02 11.21
C GLY A 134 23.38 -8.69 12.33
N ALA A 135 22.56 -9.69 12.03
CA ALA A 135 21.81 -10.45 13.02
C ALA A 135 22.73 -11.26 13.94
N ASP A 136 22.40 -11.29 15.24
CA ASP A 136 23.01 -12.21 16.17
C ASP A 136 22.83 -13.66 15.69
N PRO A 137 23.87 -14.54 15.79
CA PRO A 137 23.76 -15.94 15.40
C PRO A 137 22.55 -16.68 15.98
N ALA A 138 22.13 -16.34 17.20
CA ALA A 138 20.96 -16.92 17.85
C ALA A 138 19.63 -16.60 17.14
N LEU A 139 19.55 -15.48 16.42
CA LEU A 139 18.34 -15.01 15.73
C LEU A 139 18.30 -15.41 14.25
N GLN A 140 19.45 -15.82 13.69
CA GLN A 140 19.58 -16.05 12.24
C GLN A 140 18.69 -17.18 11.72
N ALA A 141 18.52 -18.25 12.51
CA ALA A 141 17.72 -19.40 12.12
C ALA A 141 16.24 -19.01 11.92
N ASP A 142 15.65 -18.34 12.90
CA ASP A 142 14.25 -17.90 12.86
C ASP A 142 14.03 -16.83 11.79
N ALA A 143 14.92 -15.85 11.68
CA ALA A 143 14.86 -14.81 10.67
C ALA A 143 14.96 -15.38 9.25
N SER A 144 15.84 -16.35 9.04
CA SER A 144 16.01 -17.06 7.76
C SER A 144 14.75 -17.87 7.39
N ALA A 145 14.21 -18.64 8.34
CA ALA A 145 12.99 -19.41 8.14
C ALA A 145 11.78 -18.51 7.83
N TYR A 146 11.62 -17.42 8.59
CA TYR A 146 10.58 -16.43 8.34
C TYR A 146 10.66 -15.86 6.93
N PHE A 147 11.85 -15.37 6.53
CA PHE A 147 12.05 -14.77 5.22
C PHE A 147 11.85 -15.79 4.07
N ALA A 148 12.30 -17.03 4.24
CA ALA A 148 12.12 -18.08 3.22
C ALA A 148 10.63 -18.41 3.00
N ILE A 149 9.86 -18.58 4.08
CA ILE A 149 8.42 -18.88 4.02
C ILE A 149 7.66 -17.70 3.42
N TRP A 150 7.96 -16.49 3.84
CA TRP A 150 7.39 -15.27 3.28
C TRP A 150 7.70 -15.16 1.79
N ALA A 151 8.95 -15.38 1.37
CA ALA A 151 9.34 -15.34 -0.03
C ALA A 151 8.61 -16.38 -0.87
N ALA A 152 8.37 -17.58 -0.35
CA ALA A 152 7.60 -18.63 -1.02
C ALA A 152 6.15 -18.21 -1.30
N SER A 153 5.57 -17.32 -0.51
CA SER A 153 4.20 -16.81 -0.72
C SER A 153 4.08 -15.70 -1.76
N LEU A 154 5.19 -15.10 -2.22
CA LEU A 154 5.21 -13.95 -3.13
C LEU A 154 4.38 -14.14 -4.41
N PRO A 155 4.37 -15.28 -5.11
CA PRO A 155 3.53 -15.45 -6.30
C PRO A 155 2.05 -15.22 -6.02
N PHE A 156 1.56 -15.69 -4.87
CA PHE A 156 0.16 -15.56 -4.46
C PHE A 156 -0.14 -14.13 -3.95
N ALA A 157 0.76 -13.53 -3.19
CA ALA A 157 0.64 -12.16 -2.73
C ALA A 157 0.61 -11.16 -3.92
N MET A 158 1.48 -11.35 -4.91
CA MET A 158 1.48 -10.58 -6.15
C MET A 158 0.19 -10.78 -6.95
N ALA A 159 -0.30 -12.02 -7.07
CA ALA A 159 -1.55 -12.31 -7.74
C ALA A 159 -2.72 -11.62 -7.05
N MET A 160 -2.83 -11.75 -5.72
CA MET A 160 -3.86 -11.08 -4.93
C MET A 160 -3.84 -9.55 -5.13
N GLY A 161 -2.65 -8.91 -5.02
CA GLY A 161 -2.50 -7.47 -5.19
C GLY A 161 -2.86 -7.00 -6.60
N THR A 162 -2.39 -7.71 -7.63
CA THR A 162 -2.68 -7.40 -9.04
C THR A 162 -4.18 -7.48 -9.32
N TYR A 163 -4.82 -8.59 -8.95
CA TYR A 163 -6.24 -8.82 -9.28
C TYR A 163 -7.15 -7.90 -8.48
N SER A 164 -6.81 -7.63 -7.22
CA SER A 164 -7.52 -6.63 -6.41
C SER A 164 -7.46 -5.24 -7.03
N SER A 165 -6.30 -4.82 -7.51
CA SER A 165 -6.10 -3.53 -8.17
C SER A 165 -6.83 -3.45 -9.51
N MET A 166 -6.84 -4.54 -10.30
CA MET A 166 -7.59 -4.63 -11.55
C MET A 166 -9.11 -4.61 -11.34
N LEU A 167 -9.63 -5.29 -10.31
CA LEU A 167 -11.05 -5.22 -9.96
C LEU A 167 -11.46 -3.79 -9.59
N ARG A 168 -10.65 -3.08 -8.80
CA ARG A 168 -10.90 -1.65 -8.53
C ARG A 168 -10.95 -0.82 -9.80
N SER A 169 -10.11 -1.11 -10.76
CA SER A 169 -10.10 -0.42 -12.06
C SER A 169 -11.35 -0.66 -12.90
N THR A 170 -12.11 -1.74 -12.66
CA THR A 170 -13.43 -1.95 -13.27
C THR A 170 -14.57 -1.26 -12.53
N GLY A 171 -14.29 -0.66 -11.38
CA GLY A 171 -15.31 -0.06 -10.52
C GLY A 171 -15.80 -0.96 -9.38
N ASP A 172 -15.25 -2.18 -9.26
CA ASP A 172 -15.55 -3.08 -8.14
C ASP A 172 -14.49 -2.96 -7.05
N ALA A 173 -14.69 -2.05 -6.12
CA ALA A 173 -13.83 -1.90 -4.94
C ALA A 173 -14.31 -2.76 -3.76
N LEU A 174 -15.57 -3.23 -3.78
CA LEU A 174 -16.13 -4.01 -2.67
C LEU A 174 -15.54 -5.42 -2.63
N THR A 175 -15.46 -6.10 -3.76
CA THR A 175 -14.93 -7.47 -3.84
C THR A 175 -13.49 -7.59 -3.31
N PRO A 176 -12.53 -6.74 -3.73
CA PRO A 176 -11.19 -6.74 -3.11
C PRO A 176 -11.22 -6.46 -1.61
N GLY A 177 -12.10 -5.57 -1.14
CA GLY A 177 -12.29 -5.30 0.27
C GLY A 177 -12.71 -6.55 1.05
N LEU A 178 -13.70 -7.28 0.55
CA LEU A 178 -14.18 -8.52 1.18
C LEU A 178 -13.11 -9.62 1.19
N ILE A 179 -12.31 -9.75 0.11
CA ILE A 179 -11.17 -10.68 0.08
C ILE A 179 -10.17 -10.31 1.19
N SER A 180 -9.85 -9.01 1.34
CA SER A 180 -8.91 -8.56 2.37
C SER A 180 -9.43 -8.81 3.79
N VAL A 181 -10.73 -8.61 4.05
CA VAL A 181 -11.33 -8.97 5.35
C VAL A 181 -11.22 -10.47 5.61
N LEU A 182 -11.54 -11.29 4.64
CA LEU A 182 -11.45 -12.75 4.78
C LEU A 182 -10.01 -13.19 5.03
N THR A 183 -9.05 -12.66 4.27
CA THR A 183 -7.62 -12.99 4.45
C THR A 183 -7.11 -12.54 5.81
N CYS A 184 -7.54 -11.38 6.32
CA CYS A 184 -7.19 -10.92 7.66
C CYS A 184 -7.72 -11.87 8.76
N ILE A 185 -8.97 -12.32 8.63
CA ILE A 185 -9.56 -13.29 9.57
C ILE A 185 -8.82 -14.62 9.51
N LEU A 186 -8.54 -15.12 8.31
CA LEU A 186 -7.81 -16.38 8.13
C LEU A 186 -6.38 -16.29 8.65
N ASP A 187 -5.72 -15.16 8.43
CA ASP A 187 -4.37 -14.90 8.92
C ASP A 187 -4.33 -14.94 10.46
N ALA A 188 -5.25 -14.25 11.12
CA ALA A 188 -5.37 -14.29 12.57
C ALA A 188 -5.62 -15.72 13.10
N ILE A 189 -6.47 -16.51 12.44
CA ILE A 189 -6.76 -17.91 12.80
C ILE A 189 -5.51 -18.78 12.59
N PHE A 190 -4.86 -18.69 11.42
CA PHE A 190 -3.67 -19.47 11.11
C PHE A 190 -2.53 -19.13 12.05
N ASN A 191 -2.28 -17.84 12.29
CA ASN A 191 -1.27 -17.37 13.24
C ASN A 191 -1.55 -17.88 14.65
N TYR A 192 -2.79 -17.83 15.11
CA TYR A 192 -3.18 -18.33 16.42
C TYR A 192 -2.88 -19.83 16.58
N VAL A 193 -3.18 -20.64 15.56
CA VAL A 193 -3.00 -22.09 15.57
C VAL A 193 -1.52 -22.49 15.36
N LEU A 194 -0.82 -21.80 14.46
CA LEU A 194 0.54 -22.19 14.07
C LEU A 194 1.61 -21.68 15.06
N ILE A 195 1.43 -20.49 15.61
CA ILE A 195 2.36 -19.87 16.55
C ILE A 195 2.34 -20.59 17.89
N ASN A 196 1.16 -20.80 18.43
CA ASN A 196 1.00 -21.26 19.81
C ASN A 196 1.01 -22.79 19.91
N PRO A 197 1.55 -23.37 21.02
CA PRO A 197 1.37 -24.79 21.33
C PRO A 197 -0.07 -25.05 21.77
N THR A 198 -0.49 -26.32 21.74
CA THR A 198 -1.78 -26.75 22.28
C THR A 198 -1.93 -26.31 23.72
N ARG A 199 -3.00 -25.58 24.02
CA ARG A 199 -3.27 -25.01 25.35
C ARG A 199 -4.75 -25.08 25.70
N THR A 200 -5.04 -25.17 26.99
CA THR A 200 -6.39 -25.12 27.51
C THR A 200 -6.75 -23.68 27.85
N ILE A 201 -7.82 -23.18 27.26
CA ILE A 201 -8.35 -21.83 27.53
C ILE A 201 -9.63 -21.96 28.31
N LEU A 202 -9.79 -21.14 29.34
CA LEU A 202 -11.05 -20.98 30.05
C LEU A 202 -11.92 -19.94 29.33
N LEU A 203 -12.95 -20.40 28.63
CA LEU A 203 -13.92 -19.52 27.98
C LEU A 203 -15.30 -19.73 28.68
N ALA A 204 -15.82 -18.66 29.23
CA ALA A 204 -17.15 -18.70 29.95
C ALA A 204 -17.27 -19.81 31.00
N GLY A 205 -16.18 -20.13 31.72
CA GLY A 205 -16.16 -21.16 32.75
C GLY A 205 -15.98 -22.61 32.27
N HIS A 206 -15.85 -22.82 30.96
CA HIS A 206 -15.56 -24.11 30.36
C HIS A 206 -14.08 -24.17 29.90
N SER A 207 -13.42 -25.27 30.23
CA SER A 207 -12.04 -25.51 29.75
C SER A 207 -12.10 -26.09 28.34
N ILE A 208 -11.71 -25.27 27.34
CA ILE A 208 -11.62 -25.68 25.94
C ILE A 208 -10.15 -25.88 25.59
N THR A 209 -9.78 -27.09 25.16
CA THR A 209 -8.43 -27.35 24.64
C THR A 209 -8.35 -26.89 23.20
N VAL A 210 -7.57 -25.84 22.94
CA VAL A 210 -7.30 -25.34 21.59
C VAL A 210 -6.02 -25.94 21.08
N PHE A 211 -6.13 -26.67 19.98
CA PHE A 211 -5.00 -27.27 19.29
C PHE A 211 -4.07 -26.20 18.71
N GLY A 212 -2.77 -26.42 18.81
CA GLY A 212 -1.77 -25.56 18.22
C GLY A 212 -0.46 -26.30 17.98
N PHE A 213 0.25 -25.87 16.93
CA PHE A 213 1.51 -26.51 16.48
C PHE A 213 2.73 -26.05 17.27
N GLY A 214 2.72 -24.84 17.84
CA GLY A 214 3.84 -24.32 18.62
C GLY A 214 5.09 -23.99 17.77
N TRP A 215 4.93 -23.62 16.50
CA TRP A 215 6.06 -23.36 15.61
C TRP A 215 6.68 -21.96 15.78
N GLY A 216 6.13 -21.11 16.61
CA GLY A 216 6.69 -19.79 16.92
C GLY A 216 6.84 -18.91 15.67
N VAL A 217 8.05 -18.37 15.40
CA VAL A 217 8.35 -17.47 14.29
C VAL A 217 8.08 -18.08 12.91
N PRO A 218 8.51 -19.31 12.59
CA PRO A 218 8.10 -19.98 11.35
C PRO A 218 6.59 -20.16 11.22
N GLY A 219 5.89 -20.36 12.35
CA GLY A 219 4.43 -20.45 12.39
C GLY A 219 3.75 -19.15 11.97
N ALA A 220 4.24 -18.01 12.43
CA ALA A 220 3.76 -16.70 12.01
C ALA A 220 3.95 -16.46 10.51
N ALA A 221 5.13 -16.76 9.98
CA ALA A 221 5.40 -16.65 8.54
C ALA A 221 4.47 -17.54 7.71
N LEU A 222 4.22 -18.76 8.18
CA LEU A 222 3.37 -19.72 7.48
C LEU A 222 1.89 -19.32 7.54
N GLY A 223 1.42 -18.74 8.64
CA GLY A 223 0.05 -18.21 8.76
C GLY A 223 -0.22 -17.14 7.72
N THR A 224 0.64 -16.13 7.65
CA THR A 224 0.55 -15.06 6.64
C THR A 224 0.73 -15.61 5.21
N ALA A 225 1.62 -16.58 5.00
CA ALA A 225 1.79 -17.21 3.69
C ALA A 225 0.51 -17.95 3.24
N LEU A 226 -0.11 -18.73 4.13
CA LEU A 226 -1.35 -19.45 3.83
C LEU A 226 -2.53 -18.51 3.57
N SER A 227 -2.67 -17.43 4.33
CA SER A 227 -3.70 -16.42 4.09
C SER A 227 -3.53 -15.76 2.71
N ASN A 228 -2.31 -15.43 2.31
CA ASN A 228 -1.98 -14.92 0.98
C ASN A 228 -2.29 -15.95 -0.13
N VAL A 229 -2.01 -17.23 0.09
CA VAL A 229 -2.36 -18.32 -0.85
C VAL A 229 -3.87 -18.37 -1.03
N VAL A 230 -4.65 -18.41 0.05
CA VAL A 230 -6.11 -18.43 -0.03
C VAL A 230 -6.64 -17.17 -0.71
N GLY A 231 -6.15 -15.99 -0.35
CA GLY A 231 -6.54 -14.73 -0.98
C GLY A 231 -6.23 -14.67 -2.46
N GLY A 232 -5.04 -15.12 -2.86
CA GLY A 232 -4.62 -15.19 -4.27
C GLY A 232 -5.45 -16.17 -5.09
N LEU A 233 -5.72 -17.36 -4.54
CA LEU A 233 -6.56 -18.38 -5.19
C LEU A 233 -8.02 -17.92 -5.28
N LEU A 234 -8.55 -17.28 -4.25
CA LEU A 234 -9.90 -16.74 -4.26
C LEU A 234 -10.06 -15.62 -5.31
N ALA A 235 -9.11 -14.68 -5.35
CA ALA A 235 -9.09 -13.65 -6.36
C ALA A 235 -9.02 -14.22 -7.79
N LEU A 236 -8.19 -15.24 -8.00
CA LEU A 236 -8.10 -15.98 -9.27
C LEU A 236 -9.42 -16.69 -9.59
N ALA A 237 -10.03 -17.38 -8.62
CA ALA A 237 -11.29 -18.08 -8.80
C ALA A 237 -12.41 -17.11 -9.23
N LEU A 238 -12.49 -15.93 -8.61
CA LEU A 238 -13.46 -14.90 -8.99
C LEU A 238 -13.27 -14.45 -10.44
N LEU A 239 -12.04 -14.28 -10.92
CA LEU A 239 -11.75 -13.94 -12.32
C LEU A 239 -12.08 -15.06 -13.28
N LEU A 240 -11.99 -16.32 -12.84
CA LEU A 240 -12.32 -17.49 -13.65
C LEU A 240 -13.83 -17.75 -13.71
N PHE A 241 -14.55 -17.58 -12.61
CA PHE A 241 -15.95 -18.03 -12.48
C PHE A 241 -16.98 -16.91 -12.55
N ARG A 242 -16.60 -15.67 -12.30
CA ARG A 242 -17.51 -14.54 -12.37
C ARG A 242 -17.64 -14.04 -13.81
N ASP A 243 -18.88 -13.94 -14.29
CA ASP A 243 -19.16 -13.30 -15.56
C ASP A 243 -18.97 -11.78 -15.42
N GLY A 244 -18.22 -11.18 -16.34
CA GLY A 244 -17.91 -9.76 -16.33
C GLY A 244 -16.87 -9.37 -17.38
N VAL A 245 -16.43 -8.12 -17.32
CA VAL A 245 -15.45 -7.58 -18.26
C VAL A 245 -14.13 -8.34 -18.18
N LEU A 246 -13.72 -8.80 -16.98
CA LEU A 246 -12.47 -9.51 -16.72
C LEU A 246 -12.62 -11.05 -16.78
N CYS A 247 -13.67 -11.59 -17.40
CA CYS A 247 -13.83 -13.03 -17.53
C CYS A 247 -12.76 -13.65 -18.45
N ILE A 248 -11.92 -14.53 -17.88
CA ILE A 248 -10.80 -15.18 -18.59
C ILE A 248 -11.27 -16.30 -19.52
N ARG A 249 -12.45 -16.90 -19.27
CA ARG A 249 -12.98 -18.02 -20.08
C ARG A 249 -13.22 -17.66 -21.55
N ARG A 250 -13.38 -16.38 -21.86
CA ARG A 250 -13.52 -15.96 -23.25
C ARG A 250 -12.20 -16.22 -23.99
N PRO A 251 -12.26 -16.71 -25.24
CA PRO A 251 -11.05 -17.04 -26.01
C PRO A 251 -10.18 -15.79 -26.21
N GLY A 252 -8.87 -15.95 -26.25
CA GLY A 252 -7.92 -14.86 -26.47
C GLY A 252 -6.47 -15.30 -26.31
N SER A 253 -5.55 -14.49 -26.79
CA SER A 253 -4.12 -14.80 -26.77
C SER A 253 -3.52 -14.69 -25.36
N TRP A 254 -2.66 -15.65 -25.01
CA TRP A 254 -1.84 -15.66 -23.81
C TRP A 254 -0.40 -15.13 -24.07
N ARG A 255 -0.13 -14.69 -25.31
CA ARG A 255 1.21 -14.20 -25.66
C ARG A 255 1.47 -12.86 -24.99
N ILE A 256 2.66 -12.73 -24.39
CA ILE A 256 3.13 -11.43 -23.88
C ILE A 256 3.44 -10.55 -25.08
N THR A 257 2.73 -9.42 -25.18
CA THR A 257 2.92 -8.48 -26.28
C THR A 257 4.06 -7.51 -25.94
N LYS A 258 4.79 -7.10 -26.98
CA LYS A 258 5.87 -6.12 -26.82
C LYS A 258 5.35 -4.79 -26.25
N ALA A 259 4.14 -4.39 -26.64
CA ALA A 259 3.48 -3.18 -26.13
C ALA A 259 3.22 -3.26 -24.63
N CYS A 260 2.65 -4.37 -24.14
CA CYS A 260 2.40 -4.55 -22.71
C CYS A 260 3.71 -4.52 -21.91
N LEU A 261 4.76 -5.17 -22.41
CA LEU A 261 6.06 -5.18 -21.75
C LEU A 261 6.72 -3.79 -21.76
N GLN A 262 6.62 -3.04 -22.84
CA GLN A 262 7.10 -1.67 -22.91
C GLN A 262 6.36 -0.76 -21.92
N ASN A 263 5.03 -0.90 -21.82
CA ASN A 263 4.23 -0.17 -20.86
C ASN A 263 4.56 -0.57 -19.42
N LEU A 264 4.80 -1.86 -19.16
CA LEU A 264 5.28 -2.35 -17.86
C LEU A 264 6.57 -1.62 -17.45
N TRP A 265 7.55 -1.54 -18.32
CA TRP A 265 8.81 -0.85 -18.02
C TRP A 265 8.64 0.67 -17.94
N LYS A 266 7.84 1.27 -18.82
CA LYS A 266 7.59 2.72 -18.82
C LYS A 266 6.89 3.22 -17.56
N VAL A 267 6.00 2.42 -16.99
CA VAL A 267 5.18 2.79 -15.83
C VAL A 267 5.65 2.07 -14.57
N GLY A 268 5.86 0.76 -14.65
CA GLY A 268 6.17 -0.08 -13.48
C GLY A 268 7.60 0.12 -12.96
N ALA A 269 8.60 0.29 -13.83
CA ALA A 269 9.96 0.49 -13.36
C ALA A 269 10.16 1.79 -12.57
N PRO A 270 9.62 2.96 -12.99
CA PRO A 270 9.65 4.15 -12.14
C PRO A 270 8.92 3.96 -10.81
N LEU A 271 7.78 3.24 -10.78
CA LEU A 271 7.06 2.95 -9.53
C LEU A 271 7.87 2.04 -8.60
N ALA A 272 8.51 1.01 -9.13
CA ALA A 272 9.40 0.14 -8.36
C ALA A 272 10.60 0.91 -7.81
N ALA A 273 11.22 1.78 -8.63
CA ALA A 273 12.32 2.65 -8.22
C ALA A 273 11.88 3.66 -7.15
N GLU A 274 10.67 4.21 -7.26
CA GLU A 274 10.08 5.09 -6.25
C GLU A 274 9.97 4.37 -4.91
N ARG A 275 9.42 3.15 -4.89
CA ARG A 275 9.30 2.36 -3.66
C ARG A 275 10.67 2.04 -3.05
N ALA A 276 11.65 1.66 -3.87
CA ALA A 276 13.02 1.43 -3.41
C ALA A 276 13.66 2.69 -2.80
N ALA A 277 13.53 3.83 -3.47
CA ALA A 277 14.07 5.09 -3.00
C ALA A 277 13.43 5.57 -1.68
N LEU A 278 12.11 5.42 -1.56
CA LEU A 278 11.38 5.78 -0.32
C LEU A 278 11.78 4.86 0.83
N SER A 279 11.84 3.54 0.60
CA SER A 279 12.27 2.57 1.63
C SER A 279 13.71 2.84 2.08
N SER A 280 14.62 3.13 1.16
CA SER A 280 16.01 3.46 1.50
C SER A 280 16.13 4.73 2.33
N ALA A 281 15.37 5.77 1.98
CA ALA A 281 15.32 7.00 2.76
C ALA A 281 14.75 6.77 4.16
N GLN A 282 13.74 5.90 4.31
CA GLN A 282 13.15 5.56 5.59
C GLN A 282 14.17 4.87 6.52
N VAL A 283 15.00 3.96 5.99
CA VAL A 283 16.09 3.32 6.75
C VAL A 283 17.08 4.37 7.27
N LEU A 284 17.44 5.37 6.45
CA LEU A 284 18.32 6.45 6.88
C LEU A 284 17.68 7.33 7.97
N LEU A 285 16.37 7.60 7.88
CA LEU A 285 15.64 8.34 8.91
C LEU A 285 15.62 7.58 10.23
N VAL A 286 15.37 6.27 10.20
CA VAL A 286 15.43 5.42 11.40
C VAL A 286 16.82 5.50 12.04
N ARG A 287 17.91 5.50 11.25
CA ARG A 287 19.28 5.66 11.75
C ARG A 287 19.50 7.02 12.42
N ILE A 288 18.93 8.11 11.86
CA ILE A 288 19.01 9.44 12.49
C ILE A 288 18.29 9.41 13.84
N VAL A 289 17.07 8.88 13.89
CA VAL A 289 16.26 8.80 15.11
C VAL A 289 16.92 7.91 16.17
N SER A 290 17.57 6.81 15.76
CA SER A 290 18.24 5.90 16.70
C SER A 290 19.37 6.57 17.50
N GLY A 291 19.97 7.63 16.96
CA GLY A 291 20.95 8.45 17.66
C GLY A 291 20.36 9.41 18.72
N LEU A 292 19.04 9.54 18.81
CA LEU A 292 18.36 10.49 19.72
C LEU A 292 17.93 9.89 21.07
N GLY A 293 18.20 8.58 21.27
CA GLY A 293 17.88 7.88 22.52
C GLY A 293 16.56 7.08 22.49
N THR A 294 16.38 6.22 23.50
CA THR A 294 15.30 5.23 23.54
C THR A 294 13.90 5.83 23.57
N THR A 295 13.70 6.91 24.33
CA THR A 295 12.40 7.63 24.38
C THR A 295 12.01 8.19 23.01
N ALA A 296 13.00 8.75 22.26
CA ALA A 296 12.77 9.26 20.91
C ALA A 296 12.44 8.15 19.92
N ILE A 297 13.13 7.01 20.00
CA ILE A 297 12.85 5.84 19.16
C ILE A 297 11.43 5.34 19.41
N ALA A 298 11.03 5.17 20.68
CA ALA A 298 9.70 4.72 21.05
C ALA A 298 8.61 5.71 20.59
N ALA A 299 8.79 7.01 20.86
CA ALA A 299 7.86 8.04 20.45
C ALA A 299 7.72 8.14 18.92
N ASN A 300 8.83 7.98 18.17
CA ASN A 300 8.79 7.96 16.71
C ASN A 300 8.05 6.74 16.17
N SER A 301 8.35 5.55 16.68
CA SER A 301 7.71 4.30 16.21
C SER A 301 6.20 4.33 16.45
N LEU A 302 5.78 4.68 17.67
CA LEU A 302 4.36 4.78 18.03
C LEU A 302 3.66 5.95 17.32
N GLY A 303 4.36 7.07 17.12
CA GLY A 303 3.86 8.22 16.38
C GLY A 303 3.56 7.87 14.92
N VAL A 304 4.49 7.20 14.23
CA VAL A 304 4.27 6.72 12.85
C VAL A 304 3.10 5.74 12.77
N SER A 305 2.94 4.88 13.77
CA SER A 305 1.80 3.97 13.85
C SER A 305 0.47 4.71 14.01
N ALA A 306 0.42 5.75 14.84
CA ALA A 306 -0.77 6.58 15.01
C ALA A 306 -1.11 7.39 13.75
N GLU A 307 -0.10 7.98 13.10
CA GLU A 307 -0.22 8.72 11.83
C GLU A 307 -0.75 7.82 10.70
N SER A 308 -0.35 6.54 10.67
CA SER A 308 -0.76 5.61 9.60
C SER A 308 -2.28 5.51 9.43
N LEU A 309 -3.04 5.66 10.52
CA LEU A 309 -4.51 5.67 10.47
C LEU A 309 -5.07 6.84 9.65
N CYS A 310 -4.37 7.97 9.61
CA CYS A 310 -4.77 9.15 8.84
C CYS A 310 -4.52 8.95 7.34
N TYR A 311 -3.30 8.60 6.95
CA TYR A 311 -2.96 8.54 5.53
C TYR A 311 -3.53 7.31 4.81
N MET A 312 -3.95 6.25 5.52
CA MET A 312 -4.68 5.13 4.89
C MET A 312 -5.97 5.58 4.20
N ALA A 313 -6.66 6.58 4.75
CA ALA A 313 -7.81 7.18 4.08
C ALA A 313 -7.42 7.84 2.74
N GLY A 314 -6.27 8.52 2.70
CA GLY A 314 -5.70 9.08 1.47
C GLY A 314 -5.43 8.03 0.39
N TYR A 315 -4.85 6.89 0.75
CA TYR A 315 -4.59 5.79 -0.19
C TYR A 315 -5.89 5.19 -0.76
N GLY A 316 -6.96 5.10 0.02
CA GLY A 316 -8.26 4.65 -0.49
C GLY A 316 -8.83 5.59 -1.56
N VAL A 317 -8.67 6.91 -1.40
CA VAL A 317 -9.06 7.90 -2.42
C VAL A 317 -8.09 7.87 -3.62
N GLN A 318 -6.80 7.60 -3.39
CA GLN A 318 -5.80 7.42 -4.45
C GLN A 318 -6.20 6.31 -5.42
N ASP A 319 -6.64 5.16 -4.90
CA ASP A 319 -7.07 4.01 -5.71
C ASP A 319 -8.25 4.39 -6.63
N ALA A 320 -9.24 5.11 -6.10
CA ALA A 320 -10.35 5.62 -6.89
C ALA A 320 -9.90 6.63 -7.95
N SER A 321 -9.00 7.54 -7.59
CA SER A 321 -8.42 8.55 -8.48
C SER A 321 -7.68 7.88 -9.65
N LEU A 322 -6.84 6.88 -9.37
CA LEU A 322 -6.10 6.12 -10.37
C LEU A 322 -7.04 5.45 -11.39
N ALA A 323 -8.07 4.76 -10.89
CA ALA A 323 -9.02 4.05 -11.74
C ALA A 323 -9.82 5.01 -12.64
N MET A 324 -10.40 6.05 -12.05
CA MET A 324 -11.26 7.01 -12.76
C MET A 324 -10.49 7.87 -13.77
N VAL A 325 -9.32 8.37 -13.38
CA VAL A 325 -8.46 9.15 -14.28
C VAL A 325 -7.90 8.28 -15.39
N GLY A 326 -7.48 7.04 -15.07
CA GLY A 326 -7.05 6.07 -16.09
C GLY A 326 -8.10 5.83 -17.16
N GLN A 327 -9.36 5.61 -16.75
CA GLN A 327 -10.46 5.45 -17.71
C GLN A 327 -10.75 6.74 -18.49
N ALA A 328 -10.68 7.92 -17.88
CA ALA A 328 -10.89 9.19 -18.59
C ALA A 328 -9.79 9.45 -19.64
N VAL A 329 -8.54 9.10 -19.32
CA VAL A 329 -7.41 9.20 -20.28
C VAL A 329 -7.58 8.19 -21.40
N GLY A 330 -7.98 6.95 -21.10
CA GLY A 330 -8.28 5.93 -22.10
C GLY A 330 -9.43 6.34 -23.05
N ALA A 331 -10.46 7.04 -22.54
CA ALA A 331 -11.53 7.62 -23.34
C ALA A 331 -11.10 8.88 -24.11
N HIS A 332 -9.83 9.28 -24.11
CA HIS A 332 -9.28 10.49 -24.70
C HIS A 332 -9.92 11.79 -24.21
N ARG A 333 -10.55 11.79 -23.01
CA ARG A 333 -11.21 12.95 -22.39
C ARG A 333 -10.31 13.62 -21.35
N ARG A 334 -9.34 14.41 -21.87
CA ARG A 334 -8.39 15.16 -21.04
C ARG A 334 -9.06 16.17 -20.09
N ASP A 335 -10.17 16.78 -20.53
CA ASP A 335 -11.00 17.69 -19.76
C ASP A 335 -11.58 17.00 -18.52
N MET A 336 -12.17 15.83 -18.71
CA MET A 336 -12.74 15.02 -17.63
C MET A 336 -11.66 14.46 -16.72
N ALA A 337 -10.54 13.96 -17.27
CA ALA A 337 -9.40 13.48 -16.49
C ALA A 337 -8.87 14.56 -15.52
N LYS A 338 -8.71 15.80 -16.00
CA LYS A 338 -8.30 16.94 -15.17
C LYS A 338 -9.34 17.26 -14.09
N ARG A 339 -10.62 17.27 -14.45
CA ARG A 339 -11.72 17.55 -13.51
C ARG A 339 -11.83 16.48 -12.42
N ILE A 340 -11.75 15.20 -12.79
CA ILE A 340 -11.75 14.07 -11.85
C ILE A 340 -10.55 14.14 -10.93
N ALA A 341 -9.36 14.40 -11.46
CA ALA A 341 -8.12 14.49 -10.67
C ALA A 341 -8.21 15.60 -9.61
N TRP A 342 -8.71 16.79 -9.97
CA TRP A 342 -8.92 17.88 -9.01
C TRP A 342 -9.98 17.54 -7.95
N LEU A 343 -11.09 16.92 -8.38
CA LEU A 343 -12.14 16.50 -7.45
C LEU A 343 -11.64 15.48 -6.44
N CYS A 344 -10.97 14.41 -6.91
CA CYS A 344 -10.41 13.39 -6.03
C CYS A 344 -9.36 13.99 -5.08
N THR A 345 -8.46 14.83 -5.61
CA THR A 345 -7.43 15.49 -4.79
C THR A 345 -8.06 16.38 -3.72
N GLY A 346 -9.05 17.20 -4.06
CA GLY A 346 -9.77 18.04 -3.10
C GLY A 346 -10.50 17.21 -2.03
N MET A 347 -11.14 16.11 -2.42
CA MET A 347 -11.77 15.19 -1.46
C MET A 347 -10.75 14.51 -0.55
N GLY A 348 -9.61 14.05 -1.08
CA GLY A 348 -8.54 13.48 -0.29
C GLY A 348 -7.95 14.48 0.71
N MET A 349 -7.72 15.72 0.27
CA MET A 349 -7.28 16.81 1.16
C MET A 349 -8.29 17.07 2.28
N ALA A 350 -9.58 17.11 1.97
CA ALA A 350 -10.63 17.35 2.97
C ALA A 350 -10.73 16.21 3.99
N ILE A 351 -10.66 14.97 3.53
CA ILE A 351 -10.68 13.79 4.42
C ILE A 351 -9.45 13.80 5.32
N MET A 352 -8.25 14.01 4.76
CA MET A 352 -7.02 14.02 5.56
C MET A 352 -6.92 15.28 6.45
N ALA A 353 -7.49 16.40 6.06
CA ALA A 353 -7.65 17.55 6.96
C ALA A 353 -8.50 17.20 8.19
N LEU A 354 -9.63 16.50 7.98
CA LEU A 354 -10.51 16.09 9.06
C LEU A 354 -9.83 15.07 10.00
N THR A 355 -9.16 14.07 9.45
CA THR A 355 -8.39 13.11 10.26
C THR A 355 -7.20 13.77 10.95
N GLY A 356 -6.55 14.76 10.31
CA GLY A 356 -5.48 15.59 10.90
C GLY A 356 -5.97 16.43 12.09
N VAL A 357 -7.16 17.01 12.02
CA VAL A 357 -7.78 17.65 13.19
C VAL A 357 -7.98 16.66 14.33
N GLY A 358 -8.47 15.46 14.01
CA GLY A 358 -8.58 14.36 14.98
C GLY A 358 -7.22 14.00 15.59
N LEU A 359 -6.19 13.85 14.76
CA LEU A 359 -4.82 13.56 15.18
C LEU A 359 -4.29 14.65 16.14
N TYR A 360 -4.52 15.91 15.82
CA TYR A 360 -4.08 17.05 16.66
C TYR A 360 -4.77 17.06 18.02
N VAL A 361 -6.10 16.91 18.05
CA VAL A 361 -6.90 16.99 19.27
C VAL A 361 -6.67 15.78 20.18
N PHE A 362 -6.66 14.58 19.59
CA PHE A 362 -6.58 13.31 20.33
C PHE A 362 -5.14 12.78 20.44
N ALA A 363 -4.11 13.54 20.05
CA ALA A 363 -2.72 13.07 20.06
C ALA A 363 -2.28 12.39 21.37
N PRO A 364 -2.52 12.95 22.59
CA PRO A 364 -2.13 12.30 23.83
C PRO A 364 -2.91 10.99 24.08
N ALA A 365 -4.20 10.96 23.76
CA ALA A 365 -5.03 9.79 23.93
C ALA A 365 -4.62 8.67 22.98
N LEU A 366 -4.31 9.00 21.72
CA LEU A 366 -3.79 8.05 20.72
C LEU A 366 -2.46 7.44 21.18
N MET A 367 -1.53 8.27 21.65
CA MET A 367 -0.26 7.75 22.21
C MET A 367 -0.49 6.88 23.45
N GLY A 368 -1.45 7.26 24.31
CA GLY A 368 -1.82 6.51 25.52
C GLY A 368 -2.42 5.13 25.24
N ILE A 369 -2.95 4.86 24.04
CA ILE A 369 -3.38 3.52 23.62
C ILE A 369 -2.20 2.55 23.51
N PHE A 370 -1.04 3.07 23.06
CA PHE A 370 0.12 2.24 22.75
C PHE A 370 1.10 2.11 23.94
N THR A 371 1.14 3.08 24.85
CA THR A 371 2.11 3.07 25.96
C THR A 371 1.57 3.80 27.19
N ALA A 372 2.05 3.39 28.37
CA ALA A 372 1.78 4.07 29.64
C ALA A 372 2.92 5.05 30.03
N ASP A 373 4.04 5.12 29.29
CA ASP A 373 5.17 5.98 29.60
C ASP A 373 4.82 7.45 29.30
N ALA A 374 4.74 8.26 30.33
CA ALA A 374 4.37 9.67 30.24
C ALA A 374 5.34 10.50 29.37
N ALA A 375 6.63 10.17 29.36
CA ALA A 375 7.62 10.89 28.56
C ALA A 375 7.45 10.58 27.06
N VAL A 376 7.18 9.30 26.73
CA VAL A 376 6.90 8.86 25.36
C VAL A 376 5.57 9.47 24.87
N ILE A 377 4.53 9.48 25.71
CA ILE A 377 3.23 10.10 25.39
C ILE A 377 3.40 11.61 25.11
N ALA A 378 4.12 12.33 25.98
CA ALA A 378 4.30 13.76 25.83
C ALA A 378 5.04 14.12 24.53
N LEU A 379 6.16 13.42 24.26
CA LEU A 379 6.97 13.65 23.07
C LEU A 379 6.21 13.21 21.80
N GLY A 380 5.55 12.05 21.82
CA GLY A 380 4.75 11.55 20.71
C GLY A 380 3.56 12.46 20.38
N ALA A 381 2.85 12.96 21.39
CA ALA A 381 1.77 13.91 21.19
C ALA A 381 2.25 15.23 20.58
N GLN A 382 3.44 15.71 20.97
CA GLN A 382 4.02 16.91 20.41
C GLN A 382 4.34 16.75 18.93
N VAL A 383 4.96 15.63 18.53
CA VAL A 383 5.33 15.39 17.14
C VAL A 383 4.12 15.11 16.25
N LEU A 384 3.10 14.39 16.75
CA LEU A 384 1.83 14.19 16.03
C LEU A 384 1.08 15.50 15.77
N ARG A 385 1.13 16.45 16.69
CA ARG A 385 0.53 17.77 16.48
C ARG A 385 1.24 18.58 15.41
N ILE A 386 2.56 18.42 15.25
CA ILE A 386 3.32 19.04 14.15
C ILE A 386 2.88 18.45 12.82
N GLU A 387 2.77 17.12 12.76
CA GLU A 387 2.38 16.40 11.55
C GLU A 387 0.95 16.71 11.09
N ALA A 388 0.03 16.87 12.02
CA ALA A 388 -1.37 17.19 11.74
C ALA A 388 -1.56 18.39 10.79
N PHE A 389 -0.62 19.37 10.79
CA PHE A 389 -0.66 20.49 9.86
C PHE A 389 -0.28 20.10 8.42
N ALA A 390 0.49 19.03 8.24
CA ALA A 390 0.90 18.56 6.92
C ALA A 390 -0.16 17.64 6.27
N GLU A 391 -1.07 17.05 7.03
CA GLU A 391 -2.04 16.07 6.58
C GLU A 391 -2.84 16.47 5.33
N PRO A 392 -3.38 17.69 5.19
CA PRO A 392 -4.07 18.09 3.96
C PRO A 392 -3.16 18.08 2.73
N MET A 393 -1.92 18.53 2.88
CA MET A 393 -0.93 18.56 1.79
C MET A 393 -0.38 17.17 1.49
N PHE A 394 -0.27 16.32 2.50
CA PHE A 394 0.03 14.91 2.33
C PHE A 394 -1.08 14.21 1.52
N GLY A 395 -2.35 14.46 1.85
CA GLY A 395 -3.50 14.00 1.06
C GLY A 395 -3.45 14.47 -0.39
N ALA A 396 -3.08 15.73 -0.63
CA ALA A 396 -2.88 16.25 -1.98
C ALA A 396 -1.82 15.44 -2.74
N SER A 397 -0.66 15.15 -2.12
CA SER A 397 0.41 14.41 -2.77
C SER A 397 0.02 12.95 -3.07
N ILE A 398 -0.63 12.26 -2.13
CA ILE A 398 -1.08 10.87 -2.28
C ILE A 398 -2.08 10.78 -3.44
N VAL A 399 -3.16 11.57 -3.40
CA VAL A 399 -4.26 11.42 -4.36
C VAL A 399 -3.89 11.96 -5.73
N ALA A 400 -3.16 13.08 -5.82
CA ALA A 400 -2.67 13.59 -7.10
C ALA A 400 -1.66 12.64 -7.75
N SER A 401 -0.82 11.94 -6.96
CA SER A 401 0.06 10.90 -7.52
C SER A 401 -0.74 9.77 -8.16
N GLY A 402 -1.83 9.32 -7.52
CA GLY A 402 -2.74 8.33 -8.10
C GLY A 402 -3.34 8.76 -9.43
N ALA A 403 -3.82 10.01 -9.51
CA ALA A 403 -4.31 10.58 -10.76
C ALA A 403 -3.27 10.58 -11.87
N MET A 404 -2.04 11.02 -11.57
CA MET A 404 -0.94 11.07 -12.53
C MET A 404 -0.47 9.67 -12.96
N GLN A 405 -0.40 8.73 -12.02
CA GLN A 405 -0.08 7.32 -12.29
C GLN A 405 -1.15 6.70 -13.20
N GLY A 406 -2.45 6.94 -12.93
CA GLY A 406 -3.56 6.54 -13.79
C GLY A 406 -3.44 7.07 -15.23
N ALA A 407 -2.90 8.26 -15.41
CA ALA A 407 -2.59 8.85 -16.71
C ALA A 407 -1.26 8.34 -17.33
N GLY A 408 -0.50 7.49 -16.63
CA GLY A 408 0.77 6.95 -17.10
C GLY A 408 2.01 7.81 -16.78
N ASP A 409 1.88 8.89 -15.98
CA ASP A 409 3.00 9.76 -15.60
C ASP A 409 3.69 9.30 -14.31
N SER A 410 4.10 8.04 -14.25
CA SER A 410 4.80 7.46 -13.09
C SER A 410 6.19 8.06 -12.89
N THR A 411 6.91 8.37 -13.97
CA THR A 411 8.23 9.00 -13.88
C THR A 411 8.18 10.37 -13.21
N GLY A 412 7.13 11.16 -13.51
CA GLY A 412 6.94 12.46 -12.86
C GLY A 412 6.70 12.32 -11.36
N CYS A 413 5.88 11.35 -10.95
CA CYS A 413 5.63 11.05 -9.54
C CYS A 413 6.93 10.60 -8.83
N PHE A 414 7.68 9.69 -9.45
CA PHE A 414 8.99 9.23 -8.93
C PHE A 414 9.95 10.39 -8.68
N VAL A 415 10.13 11.28 -9.65
CA VAL A 415 11.07 12.41 -9.51
C VAL A 415 10.63 13.36 -8.40
N LEU A 416 9.33 13.69 -8.32
CA LEU A 416 8.82 14.56 -7.26
C LEU A 416 9.00 13.95 -5.87
N ASN A 417 8.70 12.68 -5.71
CA ASN A 417 8.87 11.97 -4.43
C ASN A 417 10.37 11.83 -4.07
N LEU A 418 11.22 11.53 -5.04
CA LEU A 418 12.67 11.43 -4.83
C LEU A 418 13.26 12.77 -4.35
N VAL A 419 12.99 13.85 -5.10
CA VAL A 419 13.52 15.20 -4.78
C VAL A 419 13.00 15.66 -3.41
N SER A 420 11.73 15.43 -3.10
CA SER A 420 11.11 15.80 -1.84
C SER A 420 11.74 15.03 -0.67
N MET A 421 11.76 13.70 -0.75
CA MET A 421 12.21 12.83 0.34
C MET A 421 13.72 12.96 0.60
N TRP A 422 14.53 12.87 -0.45
CA TRP A 422 15.99 12.93 -0.34
C TRP A 422 16.52 14.36 -0.25
N GLY A 423 15.96 15.29 -1.03
CA GLY A 423 16.43 16.69 -1.07
C GLY A 423 15.96 17.51 0.13
N ILE A 424 14.74 17.31 0.61
CA ILE A 424 14.16 18.13 1.68
C ILE A 424 14.14 17.38 3.01
N ARG A 425 13.44 16.22 3.08
CA ARG A 425 13.23 15.54 4.36
C ARG A 425 14.54 15.08 5.01
N LEU A 426 15.38 14.34 4.29
CA LEU A 426 16.66 13.86 4.82
C LEU A 426 17.59 15.00 5.16
N THR A 427 17.71 16.01 4.30
CA THR A 427 18.59 17.16 4.53
C THR A 427 18.16 17.93 5.78
N LEU A 428 16.87 18.26 5.90
CA LEU A 428 16.37 18.96 7.07
C LEU A 428 16.43 18.10 8.34
N ALA A 429 16.17 16.81 8.24
CA ALA A 429 16.28 15.90 9.40
C ALA A 429 17.72 15.87 9.95
N VAL A 430 18.73 15.76 9.08
CA VAL A 430 20.15 15.80 9.49
C VAL A 430 20.51 17.14 10.16
N LEU A 431 19.99 18.26 9.65
CA LEU A 431 20.29 19.60 10.18
C LEU A 431 19.54 19.91 11.50
N LEU A 432 18.28 19.44 11.62
CA LEU A 432 17.43 19.79 12.75
C LEU A 432 17.50 18.78 13.90
N ALA A 433 17.78 17.51 13.63
CA ALA A 433 17.86 16.49 14.67
C ALA A 433 18.89 16.79 15.78
N PRO A 434 20.11 17.31 15.50
CA PRO A 434 21.08 17.63 16.56
C PRO A 434 20.63 18.78 17.48
N ARG A 435 19.77 19.69 16.97
CA ARG A 435 19.34 20.89 17.72
C ARG A 435 18.01 20.69 18.46
N PHE A 436 17.07 20.00 17.83
CA PHE A 436 15.68 19.88 18.28
C PHE A 436 15.26 18.44 18.56
N GLY A 437 16.19 17.48 18.47
CA GLY A 437 15.87 16.06 18.70
C GLY A 437 14.79 15.53 17.74
N LEU A 438 13.89 14.71 18.26
CA LEU A 438 12.80 14.11 17.49
C LEU A 438 11.84 15.17 16.91
N VAL A 439 11.59 16.26 17.63
CA VAL A 439 10.76 17.37 17.15
C VAL A 439 11.30 17.96 15.86
N GLY A 440 12.64 18.08 15.74
CA GLY A 440 13.30 18.55 14.53
C GLY A 440 13.12 17.59 13.35
N VAL A 441 13.14 16.29 13.59
CA VAL A 441 12.92 15.26 12.54
C VAL A 441 11.48 15.31 12.01
N TRP A 442 10.49 15.47 12.90
CA TRP A 442 9.09 15.57 12.50
C TRP A 442 8.74 16.92 11.87
N PHE A 443 9.42 17.99 12.28
CA PHE A 443 9.31 19.27 11.58
C PHE A 443 9.87 19.18 10.15
N ALA A 444 10.98 18.47 9.94
CA ALA A 444 11.52 18.17 8.62
C ALA A 444 10.51 17.36 7.77
N MET A 445 9.81 16.40 8.39
CA MET A 445 8.75 15.62 7.76
C MET A 445 7.57 16.51 7.36
N CYS A 446 7.05 17.33 8.25
CA CYS A 446 5.96 18.28 7.98
C CYS A 446 6.32 19.25 6.84
N ALA A 447 7.50 19.84 6.86
CA ALA A 447 7.97 20.74 5.82
C ALA A 447 8.08 20.04 4.46
N GLU A 448 8.58 18.82 4.45
CA GLU A 448 8.68 18.00 3.24
C GLU A 448 7.30 17.65 2.68
N LEU A 449 6.36 17.15 3.51
CA LEU A 449 5.01 16.78 3.07
C LEU A 449 4.25 17.99 2.53
N CYS A 450 4.39 19.16 3.16
CA CYS A 450 3.81 20.40 2.65
C CYS A 450 4.41 20.78 1.29
N THR A 451 5.72 20.70 1.13
CA THR A 451 6.40 21.02 -0.13
C THR A 451 6.04 20.00 -1.21
N ARG A 452 6.02 18.72 -0.89
CA ARG A 452 5.62 17.64 -1.80
C ARG A 452 4.20 17.84 -2.28
N GLY A 453 3.25 18.11 -1.38
CA GLY A 453 1.88 18.42 -1.74
C GLY A 453 1.78 19.60 -2.70
N ALA A 454 2.50 20.71 -2.41
CA ALA A 454 2.55 21.87 -3.28
C ALA A 454 3.11 21.55 -4.68
N LEU A 455 4.17 20.75 -4.76
CA LEU A 455 4.77 20.32 -6.03
C LEU A 455 3.79 19.46 -6.86
N PHE A 456 3.07 18.53 -6.22
CA PHE A 456 2.05 17.73 -6.88
C PHE A 456 0.88 18.59 -7.36
N LEU A 457 0.38 19.52 -6.55
CA LEU A 457 -0.67 20.47 -6.95
C LEU A 457 -0.25 21.38 -8.12
N LEU A 458 0.99 21.88 -8.10
CA LEU A 458 1.56 22.66 -9.20
C LEU A 458 1.64 21.84 -10.49
N ARG A 459 2.07 20.58 -10.42
CA ARG A 459 2.12 19.69 -11.57
C ARG A 459 0.71 19.37 -12.08
N LEU A 460 -0.24 19.15 -11.16
CA LEU A 460 -1.65 18.93 -11.49
C LEU A 460 -2.24 20.13 -12.24
N ALA A 461 -1.97 21.35 -11.75
CA ALA A 461 -2.44 22.59 -12.37
C ALA A 461 -1.86 22.80 -13.78
N ARG A 462 -0.55 22.54 -13.95
CA ARG A 462 0.12 22.70 -15.26
C ARG A 462 -0.40 21.75 -16.33
N GLY A 463 -1.03 20.63 -15.97
CA GLY A 463 -1.62 19.68 -16.92
C GLY A 463 -0.65 18.86 -17.76
N LYS A 464 0.67 19.07 -17.67
CA LYS A 464 1.71 18.35 -18.45
C LYS A 464 1.72 16.83 -18.22
N TRP A 465 1.15 16.36 -17.13
CA TRP A 465 1.00 14.95 -16.82
C TRP A 465 0.05 14.21 -17.79
N LEU A 466 -0.87 14.95 -18.46
CA LEU A 466 -1.76 14.43 -19.50
C LEU A 466 -1.07 14.26 -20.87
N ASP A 467 0.11 14.85 -21.07
CA ASP A 467 0.85 14.78 -22.35
C ASP A 467 1.63 13.47 -22.52
N LYS A 468 1.72 12.64 -21.49
CA LYS A 468 2.40 11.34 -21.54
C LYS A 468 1.72 10.33 -22.48
N GLY A 469 0.49 10.63 -22.87
CA GLY A 469 -0.31 9.85 -23.79
C GLY A 469 -0.94 8.63 -23.15
N ALA A 470 -2.02 8.15 -23.78
CA ALA A 470 -2.61 6.89 -23.41
C ALA A 470 -1.65 5.74 -23.71
N LEU A 471 -1.64 4.72 -22.85
CA LEU A 471 -0.90 3.47 -23.05
C LEU A 471 -1.67 2.49 -23.96
N ALA A 472 -2.94 2.81 -24.18
CA ALA A 472 -3.89 2.03 -24.95
C ALA A 472 -3.83 2.34 -26.45
#